data_37ee7a14a5a5052282d693a81e1b70e3
#
_entry.id   37ee7a14a5a5052282d693a81e1b70e3
#
_cell.length_a   1.000
_cell.length_b   1.000
_cell.length_c   1.000
_cell.angle_alpha   90.00
_cell.angle_beta   90.00
_cell.angle_gamma   90.00
#
_symmetry.space_group_name_H-M   'P 1'
#
loop_
_entity.id
_entity.type
_entity.pdbx_description
1 polymer ?
#
loop_
_entity_poly.entity_id
_entity_poly.type
_entity_poly.pdbx_seq_one_letter_code
_entity_poly.pdbx_strand_id
1 'polypeptide(L)'
;MARVTHDAVDRGGTVAETRGATSERSVRRADAVRNRTSILEAAKQLVAEQGADVAMGEIARAAGVAVGTLYRHFPNKADLLAAVVNEYVEALADDAQDAWERVEAGRAEANQELLGFLERALEMIARSHAAKTVAQALGAEVEYAEPETRATEALGRLIEAGRASGRLRRDLTVSDLYVLMVFYPGDGSVEVRRRWLELIRPGLLGRASSDSQGV
;
A
#
# COMPACT_ATOMS: atom_id res chain seq x y z
N MET A 1 -28.47 -41.62 -63.84
CA MET A 1 -29.35 -41.20 -62.70
C MET A 1 -28.64 -41.55 -61.40
N ALA A 2 -27.98 -40.61 -60.76
CA ALA A 2 -27.38 -40.78 -59.43
C ALA A 2 -27.80 -39.56 -58.61
N ARG A 3 -28.53 -39.79 -57.49
CA ARG A 3 -28.98 -38.81 -56.53
C ARG A 3 -27.80 -38.48 -55.59
N VAL A 4 -27.46 -37.21 -55.54
CA VAL A 4 -26.56 -36.68 -54.52
C VAL A 4 -27.41 -36.24 -53.33
N THR A 5 -27.27 -36.89 -52.19
CA THR A 5 -27.81 -36.47 -50.88
C THR A 5 -26.88 -35.43 -50.24
N HIS A 6 -27.43 -34.28 -49.99
CA HIS A 6 -26.71 -33.17 -49.33
C HIS A 6 -26.84 -33.36 -47.83
N ASP A 7 -25.70 -33.63 -47.19
CA ASP A 7 -25.61 -33.74 -45.74
C ASP A 7 -25.28 -32.34 -45.13
N ALA A 8 -26.28 -31.77 -44.46
CA ALA A 8 -26.17 -30.47 -43.81
C ALA A 8 -25.54 -30.68 -42.42
N VAL A 9 -24.22 -30.37 -42.29
CA VAL A 9 -23.55 -30.36 -41.00
C VAL A 9 -24.01 -29.18 -40.20
N ASP A 10 -24.72 -29.48 -39.12
CA ASP A 10 -25.09 -28.54 -38.05
C ASP A 10 -23.84 -28.00 -37.35
N ARG A 11 -23.49 -26.72 -37.54
CA ARG A 11 -22.37 -25.99 -36.88
C ARG A 11 -22.87 -24.96 -35.84
N GLY A 12 -24.03 -25.17 -35.24
CA GLY A 12 -24.65 -24.19 -34.34
C GLY A 12 -24.30 -24.31 -32.84
N GLY A 13 -23.71 -25.42 -32.37
CA GLY A 13 -23.62 -25.74 -30.92
C GLY A 13 -22.46 -25.16 -30.12
N THR A 14 -21.34 -24.83 -30.76
CA THR A 14 -20.06 -24.63 -30.02
C THR A 14 -19.78 -23.20 -29.58
N VAL A 15 -20.44 -22.19 -30.14
CA VAL A 15 -20.12 -20.77 -29.85
C VAL A 15 -20.89 -20.23 -28.64
N ALA A 16 -22.07 -20.75 -28.32
CA ALA A 16 -22.89 -20.32 -27.19
C ALA A 16 -22.38 -20.85 -25.86
N GLU A 17 -21.90 -22.09 -25.81
CA GLU A 17 -21.32 -22.70 -24.59
C GLU A 17 -20.00 -22.04 -24.17
N THR A 18 -19.17 -21.63 -25.11
CA THR A 18 -17.89 -20.96 -24.84
C THR A 18 -18.11 -19.56 -24.23
N ARG A 19 -19.13 -18.84 -24.67
CA ARG A 19 -19.51 -17.51 -24.12
C ARG A 19 -20.05 -17.60 -22.69
N GLY A 20 -20.87 -18.60 -22.39
CA GLY A 20 -21.41 -18.83 -21.03
C GLY A 20 -20.29 -19.14 -20.02
N ALA A 21 -19.39 -20.06 -20.35
CA ALA A 21 -18.26 -20.46 -19.50
C ALA A 21 -17.27 -19.31 -19.25
N THR A 22 -17.07 -18.41 -20.23
CA THR A 22 -16.20 -17.25 -20.10
C THR A 22 -16.82 -16.19 -19.17
N SER A 23 -18.14 -15.97 -19.29
CA SER A 23 -18.90 -15.04 -18.43
C SER A 23 -18.94 -15.51 -16.98
N GLU A 24 -19.20 -16.77 -16.72
CA GLU A 24 -19.21 -17.34 -15.36
C GLU A 24 -17.83 -17.28 -14.69
N ARG A 25 -16.75 -17.54 -15.42
CA ARG A 25 -15.38 -17.40 -14.90
C ARG A 25 -15.06 -15.95 -14.56
N SER A 26 -15.50 -15.00 -15.37
CA SER A 26 -15.31 -13.56 -15.12
C SER A 26 -16.04 -13.13 -13.86
N VAL A 27 -17.30 -13.54 -13.67
CA VAL A 27 -18.10 -13.24 -12.47
C VAL A 27 -17.45 -13.83 -11.23
N ARG A 28 -17.04 -15.10 -11.25
CA ARG A 28 -16.35 -15.75 -10.12
C ARG A 28 -15.04 -15.09 -9.76
N ARG A 29 -14.26 -14.61 -10.74
CA ARG A 29 -13.03 -13.84 -10.48
C ARG A 29 -13.34 -12.50 -9.83
N ALA A 30 -14.35 -11.79 -10.33
CA ALA A 30 -14.77 -10.52 -9.74
C ALA A 30 -15.28 -10.69 -8.30
N ASP A 31 -16.03 -11.78 -8.02
CA ASP A 31 -16.46 -12.12 -6.65
C ASP A 31 -15.29 -12.44 -5.74
N ALA A 32 -14.31 -13.21 -6.23
CA ALA A 32 -13.11 -13.55 -5.46
C ALA A 32 -12.29 -12.29 -5.12
N VAL A 33 -12.11 -11.37 -6.06
CA VAL A 33 -11.45 -10.08 -5.82
C VAL A 33 -12.21 -9.27 -4.78
N ARG A 34 -13.53 -9.10 -4.93
CA ARG A 34 -14.36 -8.37 -3.95
C ARG A 34 -14.26 -8.98 -2.55
N ASN A 35 -14.38 -10.30 -2.43
CA ASN A 35 -14.27 -10.99 -1.15
C ASN A 35 -12.89 -10.77 -0.51
N ARG A 36 -11.80 -10.86 -1.31
CA ARG A 36 -10.45 -10.62 -0.81
C ARG A 36 -10.32 -9.18 -0.28
N THR A 37 -10.77 -8.18 -1.03
CA THR A 37 -10.76 -6.77 -0.61
C THR A 37 -11.55 -6.57 0.68
N SER A 38 -12.80 -7.09 0.75
CA SER A 38 -13.63 -6.97 1.96
C SER A 38 -12.97 -7.63 3.19
N ILE A 39 -12.29 -8.76 3.02
CA ILE A 39 -11.57 -9.44 4.11
C ILE A 39 -10.41 -8.56 4.59
N LEU A 40 -9.61 -7.99 3.68
CA LEU A 40 -8.47 -7.14 4.03
C LEU A 40 -8.91 -5.85 4.73
N GLU A 41 -9.96 -5.20 4.25
CA GLU A 41 -10.50 -4.00 4.90
C GLU A 41 -11.02 -4.29 6.32
N ALA A 42 -11.78 -5.39 6.49
CA ALA A 42 -12.25 -5.81 7.80
C ALA A 42 -11.07 -6.17 8.74
N ALA A 43 -10.04 -6.82 8.22
CA ALA A 43 -8.84 -7.15 9.00
C ALA A 43 -8.08 -5.89 9.43
N LYS A 44 -7.86 -4.93 8.53
CA LYS A 44 -7.23 -3.63 8.85
C LYS A 44 -7.97 -2.92 9.97
N GLN A 45 -9.29 -2.79 9.84
CA GLN A 45 -10.12 -2.11 10.84
C GLN A 45 -10.05 -2.80 12.19
N LEU A 46 -10.31 -4.10 12.25
CA LEU A 46 -10.34 -4.86 13.51
C LEU A 46 -8.96 -4.92 14.18
N VAL A 47 -7.88 -5.06 13.42
CA VAL A 47 -6.51 -5.01 13.96
C VAL A 47 -6.18 -3.63 14.52
N ALA A 48 -6.63 -2.56 13.89
CA ALA A 48 -6.43 -1.20 14.41
C ALA A 48 -7.23 -0.94 15.71
N GLU A 49 -8.43 -1.50 15.83
CA GLU A 49 -9.33 -1.28 16.99
C GLU A 49 -9.01 -2.21 18.17
N GLN A 50 -8.69 -3.47 17.92
CA GLN A 50 -8.61 -4.55 18.92
C GLN A 50 -7.21 -5.15 19.04
N GLY A 51 -6.28 -4.73 18.20
CA GLY A 51 -4.97 -5.35 18.08
C GLY A 51 -4.99 -6.61 17.21
N ALA A 52 -3.80 -7.20 17.04
CA ALA A 52 -3.65 -8.34 16.14
C ALA A 52 -4.15 -9.69 16.70
N ASP A 53 -4.71 -9.72 17.92
CA ASP A 53 -5.29 -10.95 18.52
C ASP A 53 -6.70 -11.27 18.01
N VAL A 54 -7.32 -10.39 17.22
CA VAL A 54 -8.64 -10.59 16.63
C VAL A 54 -8.77 -11.96 15.94
N ALA A 55 -9.90 -12.64 16.14
CA ALA A 55 -10.12 -13.99 15.61
C ALA A 55 -10.48 -13.97 14.12
N MET A 56 -10.02 -14.97 13.35
CA MET A 56 -10.36 -15.13 11.92
C MET A 56 -11.87 -15.15 11.65
N GLY A 57 -12.66 -15.74 12.57
CA GLY A 57 -14.12 -15.77 12.47
C GLY A 57 -14.78 -14.39 12.64
N GLU A 58 -14.21 -13.50 13.45
CA GLU A 58 -14.68 -12.13 13.62
C GLU A 58 -14.39 -11.30 12.36
N ILE A 59 -13.22 -11.50 11.76
CA ILE A 59 -12.86 -10.87 10.49
C ILE A 59 -13.80 -11.32 9.37
N ALA A 60 -14.10 -12.64 9.27
CA ALA A 60 -15.03 -13.15 8.27
C ALA A 60 -16.43 -12.54 8.42
N ARG A 61 -16.91 -12.42 9.66
CA ARG A 61 -18.21 -11.80 9.97
C ARG A 61 -18.22 -10.31 9.59
N ALA A 62 -17.20 -9.57 9.95
CA ALA A 62 -17.08 -8.15 9.61
C ALA A 62 -16.97 -7.92 8.09
N ALA A 63 -16.26 -8.80 7.39
CA ALA A 63 -16.15 -8.79 5.93
C ALA A 63 -17.42 -9.22 5.19
N GLY A 64 -18.43 -9.74 5.90
CA GLY A 64 -19.67 -10.26 5.28
C GLY A 64 -19.46 -11.54 4.47
N VAL A 65 -18.43 -12.34 4.77
CA VAL A 65 -18.12 -13.58 4.05
C VAL A 65 -18.25 -14.80 4.96
N ALA A 66 -18.49 -15.97 4.36
CA ALA A 66 -18.42 -17.23 5.10
C ALA A 66 -16.98 -17.50 5.57
N VAL A 67 -16.81 -18.07 6.78
CA VAL A 67 -15.50 -18.42 7.35
C VAL A 67 -14.69 -19.32 6.40
N GLY A 68 -15.34 -20.28 5.73
CA GLY A 68 -14.69 -21.12 4.72
C GLY A 68 -14.19 -20.33 3.49
N THR A 69 -14.84 -19.20 3.16
CA THR A 69 -14.38 -18.30 2.08
C THR A 69 -13.10 -17.56 2.51
N LEU A 70 -13.07 -17.08 3.76
CA LEU A 70 -11.88 -16.45 4.31
C LEU A 70 -10.68 -17.41 4.29
N TYR A 71 -10.83 -18.63 4.77
CA TYR A 71 -9.75 -19.63 4.79
C TYR A 71 -9.29 -20.08 3.40
N ARG A 72 -10.12 -19.94 2.36
CA ARG A 72 -9.68 -20.16 0.96
C ARG A 72 -8.76 -19.04 0.45
N HIS A 73 -8.97 -17.82 0.91
CA HIS A 73 -8.12 -16.68 0.54
C HIS A 73 -6.86 -16.59 1.39
N PHE A 74 -7.01 -16.88 2.69
CA PHE A 74 -5.94 -16.77 3.69
C PHE A 74 -5.96 -18.03 4.57
N PRO A 75 -5.16 -19.06 4.25
CA PRO A 75 -5.15 -20.34 4.95
C PRO A 75 -4.87 -20.23 6.45
N ASN A 76 -4.17 -19.20 6.87
CA ASN A 76 -3.86 -18.91 8.26
C ASN A 76 -3.85 -17.40 8.54
N LYS A 77 -3.72 -17.05 9.82
CA LYS A 77 -3.70 -15.67 10.28
C LYS A 77 -2.44 -14.93 9.87
N ALA A 78 -1.30 -15.61 9.79
CA ALA A 78 -0.04 -15.03 9.37
C ALA A 78 -0.13 -14.49 7.93
N ASP A 79 -0.69 -15.30 7.00
CA ASP A 79 -0.89 -14.91 5.61
C ASP A 79 -1.83 -13.69 5.48
N LEU A 80 -2.90 -13.66 6.28
CA LEU A 80 -3.81 -12.53 6.29
C LEU A 80 -3.13 -11.25 6.78
N LEU A 81 -2.39 -11.32 7.89
CA LEU A 81 -1.69 -10.17 8.46
C LEU A 81 -0.55 -9.70 7.55
N ALA A 82 0.19 -10.62 6.93
CA ALA A 82 1.19 -10.29 5.92
C ALA A 82 0.57 -9.55 4.73
N ALA A 83 -0.59 -10.01 4.24
CA ALA A 83 -1.30 -9.33 3.17
C ALA A 83 -1.81 -7.94 3.58
N VAL A 84 -2.24 -7.75 4.83
CA VAL A 84 -2.58 -6.43 5.38
C VAL A 84 -1.37 -5.50 5.38
N VAL A 85 -0.20 -6.00 5.82
CA VAL A 85 1.04 -5.22 5.81
C VAL A 85 1.45 -4.86 4.38
N ASN A 86 1.35 -5.80 3.44
CA ASN A 86 1.65 -5.54 2.03
C ASN A 86 0.77 -4.43 1.44
N GLU A 87 -0.51 -4.36 1.77
CA GLU A 87 -1.37 -3.26 1.31
C GLU A 87 -0.95 -1.89 1.87
N TYR A 88 -0.41 -1.84 3.09
CA TYR A 88 0.17 -0.59 3.62
C TYR A 88 1.44 -0.18 2.85
N VAL A 89 2.28 -1.14 2.47
CA VAL A 89 3.51 -0.85 1.71
C VAL A 89 3.18 -0.41 0.29
N GLU A 90 2.21 -1.04 -0.37
CA GLU A 90 1.70 -0.61 -1.68
C GLU A 90 1.14 0.81 -1.61
N ALA A 91 0.30 1.10 -0.62
CA ALA A 91 -0.27 2.43 -0.43
C ALA A 91 0.81 3.51 -0.18
N LEU A 92 1.91 3.17 0.50
CA LEU A 92 3.06 4.07 0.67
C LEU A 92 3.78 4.33 -0.66
N ALA A 93 3.95 3.30 -1.48
CA ALA A 93 4.58 3.44 -2.78
C ALA A 93 3.73 4.31 -3.72
N ASP A 94 2.42 4.11 -3.72
CA ASP A 94 1.48 4.91 -4.51
C ASP A 94 1.47 6.37 -4.03
N ASP A 95 1.46 6.64 -2.72
CA ASP A 95 1.49 8.00 -2.16
C ASP A 95 2.81 8.73 -2.49
N ALA A 96 3.95 8.03 -2.47
CA ALA A 96 5.24 8.60 -2.89
C ALA A 96 5.24 8.97 -4.39
N GLN A 97 4.67 8.10 -5.22
CA GLN A 97 4.55 8.33 -6.65
C GLN A 97 3.61 9.52 -6.93
N ASP A 98 2.44 9.56 -6.30
CA ASP A 98 1.49 10.67 -6.42
C ASP A 98 2.11 12.01 -5.99
N ALA A 99 2.90 12.01 -4.91
CA ALA A 99 3.63 13.19 -4.43
C ALA A 99 4.61 13.69 -5.49
N TRP A 100 5.38 12.78 -6.10
CA TRP A 100 6.27 13.14 -7.20
C TRP A 100 5.51 13.71 -8.40
N GLU A 101 4.42 13.07 -8.84
CA GLU A 101 3.62 13.53 -9.99
C GLU A 101 3.03 14.93 -9.78
N ARG A 102 2.67 15.29 -8.54
CA ARG A 102 2.24 16.66 -8.22
C ARG A 102 3.36 17.69 -8.38
N VAL A 103 4.57 17.33 -7.99
CA VAL A 103 5.76 18.20 -8.13
C VAL A 103 6.18 18.30 -9.59
N GLU A 104 6.26 17.19 -10.31
CA GLU A 104 6.63 17.15 -11.73
C GLU A 104 5.67 17.98 -12.60
N ALA A 105 4.38 17.94 -12.26
CA ALA A 105 3.36 18.76 -12.90
C ALA A 105 3.36 20.25 -12.46
N GLY A 106 4.28 20.68 -11.61
CA GLY A 106 4.36 22.05 -11.08
C GLY A 106 3.18 22.44 -10.17
N ARG A 107 2.44 21.47 -9.63
CA ARG A 107 1.26 21.70 -8.76
C ARG A 107 1.63 21.81 -7.29
N ALA A 108 2.82 21.42 -6.91
CA ALA A 108 3.28 21.41 -5.52
C ALA A 108 4.80 21.60 -5.43
N GLU A 109 5.27 21.98 -4.24
CA GLU A 109 6.68 22.15 -3.93
C GLU A 109 7.25 20.85 -3.34
N ALA A 110 8.42 20.43 -3.81
CA ALA A 110 9.02 19.15 -3.43
C ALA A 110 9.23 18.98 -1.92
N ASN A 111 9.63 20.03 -1.20
CA ASN A 111 9.80 19.99 0.25
C ASN A 111 8.47 19.81 1.00
N GLN A 112 7.38 20.41 0.50
CA GLN A 112 6.05 20.27 1.10
C GLN A 112 5.51 18.86 0.88
N GLU A 113 5.65 18.32 -0.35
CA GLU A 113 5.22 16.97 -0.66
C GLU A 113 6.02 15.92 0.11
N LEU A 114 7.34 16.08 0.23
CA LEU A 114 8.17 15.16 1.02
C LEU A 114 7.78 15.15 2.50
N LEU A 115 7.56 16.32 3.10
CA LEU A 115 7.13 16.41 4.50
C LEU A 115 5.72 15.85 4.70
N GLY A 116 4.79 16.15 3.81
CA GLY A 116 3.44 15.60 3.84
C GLY A 116 3.43 14.07 3.66
N PHE A 117 4.22 13.55 2.72
CA PHE A 117 4.45 12.12 2.58
C PHE A 117 4.96 11.50 3.90
N LEU A 118 6.00 12.09 4.49
CA LEU A 118 6.58 11.58 5.74
C LEU A 118 5.52 11.53 6.87
N GLU A 119 4.71 12.57 7.03
CA GLU A 119 3.63 12.58 8.02
C GLU A 119 2.62 11.44 7.80
N ARG A 120 2.17 11.23 6.57
CA ARG A 120 1.23 10.15 6.22
C ARG A 120 1.85 8.77 6.35
N ALA A 121 3.11 8.61 5.92
CA ALA A 121 3.87 7.37 6.04
C ALA A 121 4.04 6.94 7.50
N LEU A 122 4.40 7.86 8.38
CA LEU A 122 4.59 7.58 9.81
C LEU A 122 3.27 7.20 10.50
N GLU A 123 2.16 7.83 10.14
CA GLU A 123 0.85 7.43 10.65
C GLU A 123 0.43 6.05 10.14
N MET A 124 0.74 5.73 8.90
CA MET A 124 0.48 4.40 8.31
C MET A 124 1.33 3.32 8.97
N ILE A 125 2.61 3.60 9.27
CA ILE A 125 3.49 2.72 10.03
C ILE A 125 2.92 2.46 11.42
N ALA A 126 2.45 3.48 12.13
CA ALA A 126 1.82 3.32 13.44
C ALA A 126 0.59 2.39 13.37
N ARG A 127 -0.25 2.53 12.35
CA ARG A 127 -1.45 1.68 12.15
C ARG A 127 -1.08 0.24 11.79
N SER A 128 -0.02 0.02 11.02
CA SER A 128 0.41 -1.32 10.59
C SER A 128 1.26 -2.05 11.62
N HIS A 129 1.76 -1.35 12.65
CA HIS A 129 2.73 -1.90 13.61
C HIS A 129 2.25 -3.21 14.28
N ALA A 130 1.01 -3.23 14.78
CA ALA A 130 0.44 -4.41 15.43
C ALA A 130 0.36 -5.61 14.46
N ALA A 131 -0.13 -5.38 13.23
CA ALA A 131 -0.22 -6.42 12.21
C ALA A 131 1.15 -6.98 11.85
N LYS A 132 2.13 -6.09 11.64
CA LYS A 132 3.52 -6.46 11.30
C LYS A 132 4.17 -7.30 12.40
N THR A 133 4.07 -6.86 13.64
CA THR A 133 4.66 -7.56 14.79
C THR A 133 4.12 -8.98 14.93
N VAL A 134 2.80 -9.17 14.82
CA VAL A 134 2.19 -10.50 14.93
C VAL A 134 2.46 -11.34 13.68
N ALA A 135 2.42 -10.78 12.48
CA ALA A 135 2.77 -11.51 11.25
C ALA A 135 4.19 -12.10 11.36
N GLN A 136 5.16 -11.28 11.78
CA GLN A 136 6.53 -11.74 11.99
C GLN A 136 6.66 -12.79 13.09
N ALA A 137 5.97 -12.63 14.22
CA ALA A 137 5.97 -13.61 15.31
C ALA A 137 5.35 -14.96 14.89
N LEU A 138 4.45 -14.96 13.93
CA LEU A 138 3.86 -16.16 13.32
C LEU A 138 4.69 -16.73 12.15
N GLY A 139 5.86 -16.16 11.87
CA GLY A 139 6.77 -16.63 10.81
C GLY A 139 6.34 -16.24 9.40
N ALA A 140 5.50 -15.21 9.23
CA ALA A 140 5.17 -14.72 7.90
C ALA A 140 6.38 -14.02 7.26
N GLU A 141 6.69 -14.42 6.02
CA GLU A 141 7.62 -13.68 5.17
C GLU A 141 6.83 -12.59 4.44
N VAL A 142 7.32 -11.36 4.51
CA VAL A 142 6.70 -10.22 3.83
C VAL A 142 7.68 -9.71 2.78
N GLU A 143 7.33 -9.84 1.51
CA GLU A 143 8.12 -9.38 0.38
C GLU A 143 7.70 -7.96 -0.01
N TYR A 144 8.66 -7.02 0.02
CA TYR A 144 8.42 -5.60 -0.29
C TYR A 144 9.14 -5.11 -1.56
N ALA A 145 9.89 -5.97 -2.26
CA ALA A 145 10.91 -5.57 -3.22
C ALA A 145 10.41 -4.59 -4.30
N GLU A 146 9.25 -4.82 -4.89
CA GLU A 146 8.76 -3.97 -5.98
C GLU A 146 8.16 -2.64 -5.46
N PRO A 147 7.22 -2.63 -4.50
CA PRO A 147 6.71 -1.38 -3.92
C PRO A 147 7.81 -0.52 -3.29
N GLU A 148 8.78 -1.14 -2.61
CA GLU A 148 9.93 -0.44 -2.02
C GLU A 148 10.80 0.23 -3.08
N THR A 149 11.01 -0.41 -4.23
CA THR A 149 11.76 0.17 -5.35
C THR A 149 11.03 1.39 -5.91
N ARG A 150 9.71 1.30 -6.16
CA ARG A 150 8.90 2.43 -6.65
C ARG A 150 8.92 3.61 -5.69
N ALA A 151 8.72 3.35 -4.39
CA ALA A 151 8.78 4.38 -3.36
C ALA A 151 10.15 5.06 -3.31
N THR A 152 11.23 4.27 -3.32
CA THR A 152 12.62 4.75 -3.30
C THR A 152 12.93 5.67 -4.48
N GLU A 153 12.51 5.30 -5.68
CA GLU A 153 12.70 6.12 -6.88
C GLU A 153 11.92 7.45 -6.81
N ALA A 154 10.66 7.41 -6.41
CA ALA A 154 9.83 8.61 -6.29
C ALA A 154 10.36 9.56 -5.21
N LEU A 155 10.73 9.03 -4.04
CA LEU A 155 11.33 9.81 -2.94
C LEU A 155 12.69 10.40 -3.34
N GLY A 156 13.51 9.65 -4.09
CA GLY A 156 14.76 10.15 -4.64
C GLY A 156 14.57 11.40 -5.50
N ARG A 157 13.59 11.36 -6.41
CA ARG A 157 13.23 12.51 -7.27
C ARG A 157 12.73 13.70 -6.45
N LEU A 158 11.89 13.49 -5.45
CA LEU A 158 11.42 14.55 -4.55
C LEU A 158 12.57 15.21 -3.79
N ILE A 159 13.50 14.41 -3.26
CA ILE A 159 14.68 14.91 -2.55
C ILE A 159 15.56 15.73 -3.49
N GLU A 160 15.84 15.24 -4.70
CA GLU A 160 16.64 15.96 -5.70
C GLU A 160 16.02 17.32 -6.07
N ALA A 161 14.72 17.36 -6.34
CA ALA A 161 14.00 18.61 -6.64
C ALA A 161 14.02 19.59 -5.45
N GLY A 162 13.82 19.08 -4.22
CA GLY A 162 13.88 19.89 -3.00
C GLY A 162 15.28 20.43 -2.69
N ARG A 163 16.33 19.64 -2.98
CA ARG A 163 17.74 20.06 -2.86
C ARG A 163 18.10 21.09 -3.93
N ALA A 164 17.67 20.90 -5.17
CA ALA A 164 17.90 21.83 -6.27
C ALA A 164 17.25 23.21 -6.01
N SER A 165 16.08 23.23 -5.38
CA SER A 165 15.41 24.48 -4.95
C SER A 165 15.99 25.09 -3.66
N GLY A 166 16.95 24.43 -3.00
CA GLY A 166 17.53 24.87 -1.73
C GLY A 166 16.62 24.74 -0.51
N ARG A 167 15.44 24.16 -0.68
CA ARG A 167 14.42 24.01 0.38
C ARG A 167 14.62 22.79 1.26
N LEU A 168 15.34 21.78 0.77
CA LEU A 168 15.79 20.63 1.55
C LEU A 168 17.31 20.74 1.80
N ARG A 169 17.76 20.14 2.91
CA ARG A 169 19.19 20.05 3.21
C ARG A 169 19.92 19.31 2.09
N ARG A 170 21.17 19.72 1.81
CA ARG A 170 21.91 19.24 0.64
C ARG A 170 22.36 17.78 0.73
N ASP A 171 22.51 17.28 1.92
CA ASP A 171 22.99 15.92 2.23
C ASP A 171 21.86 14.93 2.54
N LEU A 172 20.57 15.35 2.47
CA LEU A 172 19.44 14.46 2.67
C LEU A 172 19.40 13.36 1.62
N THR A 173 19.19 12.11 2.05
CA THR A 173 19.10 10.93 1.21
C THR A 173 17.80 10.15 1.50
N VAL A 174 17.43 9.22 0.62
CA VAL A 174 16.29 8.31 0.87
C VAL A 174 16.59 7.43 2.08
N SER A 175 17.87 7.01 2.28
CA SER A 175 18.26 6.23 3.44
C SER A 175 18.00 6.95 4.77
N ASP A 176 18.12 8.29 4.81
CA ASP A 176 17.81 9.05 6.02
C ASP A 176 16.31 8.96 6.34
N LEU A 177 15.44 8.97 5.32
CA LEU A 177 13.99 8.78 5.53
C LEU A 177 13.69 7.39 6.08
N TYR A 178 14.36 6.33 5.59
CA TYR A 178 14.23 4.99 6.15
C TYR A 178 14.67 4.92 7.61
N VAL A 179 15.78 5.56 7.97
CA VAL A 179 16.23 5.65 9.36
C VAL A 179 15.17 6.33 10.23
N LEU A 180 14.59 7.44 9.76
CA LEU A 180 13.51 8.11 10.49
C LEU A 180 12.28 7.23 10.67
N MET A 181 11.88 6.49 9.64
CA MET A 181 10.74 5.56 9.71
C MET A 181 11.01 4.39 10.67
N VAL A 182 12.22 3.84 10.69
CA VAL A 182 12.59 2.73 11.60
C VAL A 182 12.57 3.15 13.06
N PHE A 183 13.05 4.36 13.38
CA PHE A 183 13.11 4.87 14.74
C PHE A 183 11.89 5.70 15.16
N TYR A 184 10.83 5.67 14.36
CA TYR A 184 9.58 6.34 14.69
C TYR A 184 8.90 5.66 15.88
N PRO A 185 8.44 6.42 16.90
CA PRO A 185 7.74 5.87 18.07
C PRO A 185 6.30 5.50 17.73
N GLY A 186 6.11 4.49 16.85
CA GLY A 186 4.81 4.10 16.31
C GLY A 186 3.83 3.56 17.36
N ASP A 187 4.35 3.01 18.46
CA ASP A 187 3.62 2.54 19.64
C ASP A 187 3.33 3.65 20.67
N GLY A 188 3.92 4.83 20.49
CA GLY A 188 3.72 5.98 21.34
C GLY A 188 2.33 6.62 21.20
N SER A 189 1.95 7.49 22.17
CA SER A 189 0.74 8.28 22.07
C SER A 189 0.77 9.25 20.89
N VAL A 190 -0.39 9.75 20.47
CA VAL A 190 -0.51 10.74 19.38
C VAL A 190 0.36 11.99 19.66
N GLU A 191 0.43 12.43 20.92
CA GLU A 191 1.25 13.57 21.33
C GLU A 191 2.74 13.31 21.18
N VAL A 192 3.22 12.10 21.54
CA VAL A 192 4.61 11.68 21.37
C VAL A 192 4.98 11.65 19.89
N ARG A 193 4.13 11.05 19.07
CA ARG A 193 4.35 10.97 17.61
C ARG A 193 4.40 12.34 16.96
N ARG A 194 3.46 13.24 17.31
CA ARG A 194 3.46 14.61 16.82
C ARG A 194 4.71 15.36 17.25
N ARG A 195 5.11 15.25 18.53
CA ARG A 195 6.30 15.92 19.06
C ARG A 195 7.57 15.45 18.38
N TRP A 196 7.66 14.18 18.08
CA TRP A 196 8.80 13.62 17.35
C TRP A 196 8.92 14.26 15.96
N LEU A 197 7.82 14.33 15.20
CA LEU A 197 7.78 15.01 13.89
C LEU A 197 8.20 16.48 13.96
N GLU A 198 7.69 17.22 14.95
CA GLU A 198 8.06 18.63 15.16
C GLU A 198 9.56 18.82 15.39
N LEU A 199 10.19 17.87 16.10
CA LEU A 199 11.61 17.92 16.39
C LEU A 199 12.50 17.60 15.20
N ILE A 200 12.09 16.65 14.35
CA ILE A 200 12.92 16.25 13.18
C ILE A 200 12.75 17.14 11.96
N ARG A 201 11.54 17.70 11.76
CA ARG A 201 11.16 18.48 10.58
C ARG A 201 12.16 19.62 10.25
N PRO A 202 12.64 20.44 11.20
CA PRO A 202 13.65 21.47 10.91
C PRO A 202 14.97 20.91 10.40
N GLY A 203 15.33 19.67 10.81
CA GLY A 203 16.54 18.98 10.36
C GLY A 203 16.50 18.53 8.91
N LEU A 204 15.33 18.44 8.28
CA LEU A 204 15.15 18.04 6.90
C LEU A 204 15.21 19.23 5.94
N LEU A 205 14.97 20.43 6.44
CA LEU A 205 14.90 21.65 5.65
C LEU A 205 16.30 22.21 5.33
N GLY A 206 16.42 22.86 4.18
CA GLY A 206 17.57 23.67 3.84
C GLY A 206 17.72 24.86 4.79
N ARG A 207 18.96 25.21 5.13
CA ARG A 207 19.18 26.46 5.86
C ARG A 207 18.80 27.60 4.95
N ALA A 208 17.89 28.47 5.40
CA ALA A 208 17.70 29.74 4.72
C ALA A 208 19.07 30.42 4.65
N SER A 209 19.48 30.79 3.43
CA SER A 209 20.72 31.56 3.24
C SER A 209 20.56 32.90 3.95
N SER A 210 21.07 32.96 5.17
CA SER A 210 21.21 34.22 5.92
C SER A 210 22.50 34.94 5.49
N ASP A 211 22.73 35.05 4.18
CA ASP A 211 23.84 35.81 3.61
C ASP A 211 23.29 36.78 2.58
N SER A 212 22.84 37.92 3.02
CA SER A 212 22.88 39.20 2.26
C SER A 212 22.46 40.38 3.14
N GLN A 213 23.13 40.56 4.29
CA GLN A 213 23.23 41.91 4.85
C GLN A 213 24.57 42.03 5.59
N GLY A 214 25.55 42.50 4.89
CA GLY A 214 26.84 42.85 5.44
C GLY A 214 27.77 43.38 4.39
N VAL A 215 27.64 44.62 3.99
CA VAL A 215 28.61 45.75 3.93
C VAL A 215 27.90 46.92 3.28
#